data_c8064fe9f7783287d75d12ca227c8585
#
_entry.id   c8064fe9f7783287d75d12ca227c8585
#
_cell.length_a   1.000
_cell.length_b   1.000
_cell.length_c   1.000
_cell.angle_alpha   90.00
_cell.angle_beta   90.00
_cell.angle_gamma   90.00
#
_symmetry.space_group_name_H-M   'P 1'
#
loop_
_entity.id
_entity.type
_entity.pdbx_description
1 polymer ?
#
loop_
_entity_poly.entity_id
_entity_poly.type
_entity_poly.pdbx_seq_one_letter_code
_entity_poly.pdbx_strand_id
1 'polypeptide(L)'
;MKQSVTIKDVAKEAGVSVATVSYVINNRTDKRISEKTRKKVLQIINLLGYTPNQSAKALATNRNQLLALYLSAGDSLLKNAEQSYFLHFLISYFHKKNYDLVCLNESYTEKFDHADAIICYDISSELFHQIGDSNFIPLVAYDCMIHDPLFFQINSNYRNILE
;
A
#
# COMPACT_ATOMS: atom_id res chain seq x y z
N MET A 1 -23.17 19.85 -9.41
CA MET A 1 -22.17 18.80 -9.14
C MET A 1 -21.49 18.45 -10.44
N LYS A 2 -20.16 18.61 -10.55
CA LYS A 2 -19.43 18.14 -11.75
C LYS A 2 -19.47 16.61 -11.76
N GLN A 3 -20.03 16.02 -12.81
CA GLN A 3 -20.06 14.57 -13.01
C GLN A 3 -18.60 14.10 -13.15
N SER A 4 -18.16 13.21 -12.29
CA SER A 4 -16.78 12.69 -12.35
C SER A 4 -16.62 11.84 -13.61
N VAL A 5 -15.56 12.11 -14.36
CA VAL A 5 -15.21 11.33 -15.55
C VAL A 5 -14.93 9.88 -15.16
N THR A 6 -15.49 8.95 -15.90
CA THR A 6 -15.36 7.50 -15.64
C THR A 6 -14.46 6.83 -16.68
N ILE A 7 -14.00 5.61 -16.37
CA ILE A 7 -13.25 4.77 -17.33
C ILE A 7 -14.06 4.48 -18.61
N LYS A 8 -15.41 4.48 -18.50
CA LYS A 8 -16.31 4.29 -19.64
C LYS A 8 -16.25 5.48 -20.61
N ASP A 9 -16.14 6.70 -20.06
CA ASP A 9 -16.03 7.91 -20.89
C ASP A 9 -14.70 7.94 -21.63
N VAL A 10 -13.60 7.56 -20.96
CA VAL A 10 -12.29 7.41 -21.62
C VAL A 10 -12.35 6.36 -22.73
N ALA A 11 -12.96 5.20 -22.48
CA ALA A 11 -13.08 4.14 -23.47
C ALA A 11 -13.88 4.58 -24.71
N LYS A 12 -15.00 5.26 -24.47
CA LYS A 12 -15.85 5.83 -25.55
C LYS A 12 -15.07 6.83 -26.40
N GLU A 13 -14.40 7.78 -25.79
CA GLU A 13 -13.64 8.82 -26.49
C GLU A 13 -12.41 8.26 -27.23
N ALA A 14 -11.74 7.27 -26.63
CA ALA A 14 -10.62 6.58 -27.25
C ALA A 14 -11.04 5.60 -28.37
N GLY A 15 -12.33 5.22 -28.44
CA GLY A 15 -12.83 4.23 -29.40
C GLY A 15 -12.28 2.83 -29.11
N VAL A 16 -12.12 2.47 -27.83
CA VAL A 16 -11.60 1.18 -27.39
C VAL A 16 -12.49 0.58 -26.29
N SER A 17 -12.26 -0.68 -25.94
CA SER A 17 -12.98 -1.30 -24.81
C SER A 17 -12.47 -0.75 -23.46
N VAL A 18 -13.34 -0.81 -22.45
CA VAL A 18 -12.97 -0.49 -21.04
C VAL A 18 -11.80 -1.36 -20.58
N ALA A 19 -11.77 -2.63 -20.99
CA ALA A 19 -10.65 -3.52 -20.70
C ALA A 19 -9.33 -3.01 -21.28
N THR A 20 -9.35 -2.49 -22.52
CA THR A 20 -8.16 -1.90 -23.15
C THR A 20 -7.66 -0.68 -22.38
N VAL A 21 -8.56 0.21 -21.94
CA VAL A 21 -8.20 1.37 -21.10
C VAL A 21 -7.58 0.88 -19.78
N SER A 22 -8.21 -0.08 -19.12
CA SER A 22 -7.70 -0.68 -17.88
C SER A 22 -6.29 -1.28 -18.06
N TYR A 23 -6.04 -1.98 -19.16
CA TYR A 23 -4.72 -2.55 -19.43
C TYR A 23 -3.65 -1.47 -19.67
N VAL A 24 -4.03 -0.37 -20.32
CA VAL A 24 -3.11 0.78 -20.53
C VAL A 24 -2.77 1.45 -19.21
N ILE A 25 -3.77 1.73 -18.37
CA ILE A 25 -3.59 2.36 -17.04
C ILE A 25 -2.70 1.51 -16.14
N ASN A 26 -2.94 0.19 -16.11
CA ASN A 26 -2.19 -0.73 -15.26
C ASN A 26 -0.88 -1.23 -15.91
N ASN A 27 -0.44 -0.59 -17.01
CA ASN A 27 0.79 -0.91 -17.73
C ASN A 27 0.98 -2.42 -18.03
N ARG A 28 -0.11 -3.12 -18.39
CA ARG A 28 -0.08 -4.56 -18.68
C ARG A 28 0.71 -4.81 -19.96
N THR A 29 1.83 -5.50 -19.83
CA THR A 29 2.73 -5.87 -20.97
C THR A 29 2.36 -7.22 -21.58
N ASP A 30 1.60 -8.04 -20.84
CA ASP A 30 1.09 -9.34 -21.30
C ASP A 30 -0.06 -9.22 -22.33
N LYS A 31 -0.59 -8.02 -22.54
CA LYS A 31 -1.64 -7.73 -23.51
C LYS A 31 -1.08 -7.02 -24.74
N ARG A 32 -1.41 -7.54 -25.93
CA ARG A 32 -0.98 -6.95 -27.20
C ARG A 32 -1.77 -5.68 -27.50
N ILE A 33 -1.31 -4.55 -27.00
CA ILE A 33 -1.85 -3.22 -27.27
C ILE A 33 -0.81 -2.45 -28.09
N SER A 34 -1.20 -1.93 -29.25
CA SER A 34 -0.27 -1.16 -30.08
C SER A 34 0.15 0.13 -29.37
N GLU A 35 1.38 0.58 -29.60
CA GLU A 35 1.89 1.85 -29.08
C GLU A 35 1.01 3.04 -29.48
N LYS A 36 0.45 3.02 -30.67
CA LYS A 36 -0.50 4.02 -31.14
C LYS A 36 -1.75 4.07 -30.27
N THR A 37 -2.31 2.90 -29.95
CA THR A 37 -3.49 2.79 -29.07
C THR A 37 -3.16 3.24 -27.65
N ARG A 38 -2.00 2.82 -27.11
CA ARG A 38 -1.53 3.21 -25.78
C ARG A 38 -1.41 4.74 -25.67
N LYS A 39 -0.72 5.39 -26.62
CA LYS A 39 -0.57 6.84 -26.65
C LYS A 39 -1.91 7.55 -26.74
N LYS A 40 -2.82 7.09 -27.61
CA LYS A 40 -4.17 7.66 -27.74
C LYS A 40 -4.93 7.63 -26.43
N VAL A 41 -4.95 6.49 -25.75
CA VAL A 41 -5.66 6.34 -24.47
C VAL A 41 -5.08 7.28 -23.41
N LEU A 42 -3.74 7.36 -23.28
CA LEU A 42 -3.08 8.24 -22.31
C LEU A 42 -3.38 9.72 -22.60
N GLN A 43 -3.40 10.14 -23.87
CA GLN A 43 -3.78 11.50 -24.25
C GLN A 43 -5.22 11.84 -23.84
N ILE A 44 -6.16 10.91 -24.04
CA ILE A 44 -7.57 11.11 -23.68
C ILE A 44 -7.74 11.13 -22.16
N ILE A 45 -7.04 10.28 -21.41
CA ILE A 45 -7.01 10.33 -19.94
C ILE A 45 -6.61 11.73 -19.46
N ASN A 46 -5.53 12.28 -20.00
CA ASN A 46 -5.07 13.62 -19.67
C ASN A 46 -6.07 14.71 -20.08
N LEU A 47 -6.62 14.62 -21.30
CA LEU A 47 -7.58 15.60 -21.82
C LEU A 47 -8.87 15.66 -20.98
N LEU A 48 -9.39 14.52 -20.57
CA LEU A 48 -10.61 14.42 -19.78
C LEU A 48 -10.35 14.64 -18.27
N GLY A 49 -9.09 14.69 -17.82
CA GLY A 49 -8.74 14.77 -16.41
C GLY A 49 -9.19 13.50 -15.64
N TYR A 50 -9.20 12.35 -16.31
CA TYR A 50 -9.61 11.11 -15.66
C TYR A 50 -8.55 10.65 -14.67
N THR A 51 -8.96 10.41 -13.43
CA THR A 51 -8.15 9.75 -12.41
C THR A 51 -8.75 8.39 -12.07
N PRO A 52 -7.94 7.31 -12.04
CA PRO A 52 -8.44 6.00 -11.61
C PRO A 52 -9.08 6.05 -10.23
N ASN A 53 -10.30 5.51 -10.11
CA ASN A 53 -10.96 5.44 -8.82
C ASN A 53 -10.41 4.23 -8.04
N GLN A 54 -9.58 4.48 -7.03
CA GLN A 54 -8.98 3.45 -6.19
C GLN A 54 -10.04 2.63 -5.43
N SER A 55 -11.11 3.27 -4.95
CA SER A 55 -12.19 2.56 -4.25
C SER A 55 -12.92 1.59 -5.18
N ALA A 56 -13.17 1.98 -6.44
CA ALA A 56 -13.77 1.08 -7.43
C ALA A 56 -12.83 -0.10 -7.77
N LYS A 57 -11.52 0.15 -7.82
CA LYS A 57 -10.51 -0.89 -8.02
C LYS A 57 -10.44 -1.83 -6.82
N ALA A 58 -10.42 -1.29 -5.60
CA ALA A 58 -10.42 -2.06 -4.36
C ALA A 58 -11.64 -2.97 -4.28
N LEU A 59 -12.83 -2.45 -4.60
CA LEU A 59 -14.06 -3.23 -4.63
C LEU A 59 -13.99 -4.39 -5.66
N ALA A 60 -13.45 -4.13 -6.85
CA ALA A 60 -13.36 -5.13 -7.91
C ALA A 60 -12.31 -6.22 -7.63
N THR A 61 -11.27 -5.92 -6.88
CA THR A 61 -10.15 -6.84 -6.57
C THR A 61 -10.21 -7.40 -5.15
N ASN A 62 -11.10 -6.88 -4.31
CA ASN A 62 -11.14 -7.10 -2.86
C ASN A 62 -9.78 -6.82 -2.19
N ARG A 63 -9.05 -5.82 -2.68
CA ARG A 63 -7.74 -5.39 -2.17
C ARG A 63 -7.58 -3.90 -2.35
N ASN A 64 -7.15 -3.22 -1.30
CA ASN A 64 -6.84 -1.78 -1.33
C ASN A 64 -5.47 -1.50 -1.95
N GLN A 65 -4.59 -2.50 -1.98
CA GLN A 65 -3.20 -2.37 -2.38
C GLN A 65 -2.46 -1.32 -1.53
N LEU A 66 -2.82 -1.25 -0.26
CA LEU A 66 -2.26 -0.35 0.73
C LEU A 66 -1.84 -1.14 1.96
N LEU A 67 -0.66 -0.88 2.47
CA LEU A 67 -0.18 -1.38 3.76
C LEU A 67 0.00 -0.20 4.70
N ALA A 68 -0.36 -0.38 5.96
CA ALA A 68 -0.04 0.56 7.02
C ALA A 68 1.20 0.09 7.78
N LEU A 69 2.09 1.02 8.09
CA LEU A 69 3.27 0.78 8.91
C LEU A 69 3.21 1.69 10.13
N TYR A 70 3.07 1.10 11.31
CA TYR A 70 3.27 1.78 12.58
C TYR A 70 4.71 1.70 13.00
N LEU A 71 5.28 2.85 13.39
CA LEU A 71 6.62 2.95 13.94
C LEU A 71 6.66 4.05 15.00
N SER A 72 7.38 3.78 16.08
CA SER A 72 7.70 4.77 17.09
C SER A 72 8.76 5.74 16.60
N ALA A 73 8.77 6.94 17.16
CA ALA A 73 9.91 7.83 16.96
C ALA A 73 11.17 7.21 17.57
N GLY A 74 12.26 7.20 16.81
CA GLY A 74 13.54 6.71 17.33
C GLY A 74 14.08 7.65 18.41
N ASP A 75 14.62 7.08 19.49
CA ASP A 75 15.19 7.78 20.63
C ASP A 75 16.65 8.20 20.44
N SER A 76 17.26 7.78 19.33
CA SER A 76 18.65 8.07 18.99
C SER A 76 18.85 8.29 17.48
N LEU A 77 19.94 8.96 17.11
CA LEU A 77 20.28 9.14 15.69
C LEU A 77 20.49 7.81 14.97
N LEU A 78 21.07 6.83 15.66
CA LEU A 78 21.30 5.51 15.09
C LEU A 78 19.98 4.79 14.79
N LYS A 79 19.04 4.82 15.72
CA LYS A 79 17.71 4.22 15.55
C LYS A 79 16.93 4.91 14.44
N ASN A 80 16.98 6.23 14.36
CA ASN A 80 16.36 6.98 13.26
C ASN A 80 16.96 6.63 11.90
N ALA A 81 18.28 6.43 11.82
CA ALA A 81 18.94 6.01 10.59
C ALA A 81 18.53 4.59 10.18
N GLU A 82 18.48 3.66 11.13
CA GLU A 82 18.02 2.29 10.89
C GLU A 82 16.57 2.26 10.39
N GLN A 83 15.66 2.96 11.06
CA GLN A 83 14.26 3.08 10.65
C GLN A 83 14.11 3.69 9.25
N SER A 84 14.88 4.74 8.95
CA SER A 84 14.88 5.36 7.63
C SER A 84 15.32 4.38 6.54
N TYR A 85 16.35 3.59 6.80
CA TYR A 85 16.86 2.59 5.86
C TYR A 85 15.82 1.47 5.64
N PHE A 86 15.25 0.96 6.74
CA PHE A 86 14.21 -0.05 6.72
C PHE A 86 12.97 0.43 5.94
N LEU A 87 12.51 1.64 6.23
CA LEU A 87 11.39 2.25 5.53
C LEU A 87 11.64 2.37 4.02
N HIS A 88 12.82 2.85 3.63
CA HIS A 88 13.21 2.93 2.22
C HIS A 88 13.20 1.58 1.52
N PHE A 89 13.69 0.54 2.20
CA PHE A 89 13.64 -0.83 1.70
C PHE A 89 12.20 -1.32 1.52
N LEU A 90 11.34 -1.14 2.53
CA LEU A 90 9.94 -1.57 2.47
C LEU A 90 9.17 -0.88 1.35
N ILE A 91 9.31 0.44 1.21
CA ILE A 91 8.68 1.22 0.13
C ILE A 91 9.10 0.63 -1.22
N SER A 92 10.40 0.44 -1.43
CA SER A 92 10.93 -0.08 -2.69
C SER A 92 10.46 -1.51 -2.99
N TYR A 93 10.38 -2.36 -1.96
CA TYR A 93 9.93 -3.73 -2.09
C TYR A 93 8.44 -3.83 -2.41
N PHE A 94 7.60 -3.14 -1.63
CA PHE A 94 6.15 -3.20 -1.79
C PHE A 94 5.67 -2.48 -3.04
N HIS A 95 6.32 -1.40 -3.44
CA HIS A 95 6.02 -0.74 -4.70
C HIS A 95 6.18 -1.68 -5.91
N LYS A 96 7.22 -2.53 -5.92
CA LYS A 96 7.39 -3.57 -6.96
C LYS A 96 6.27 -4.61 -6.96
N LYS A 97 5.55 -4.74 -5.84
CA LYS A 97 4.39 -5.64 -5.69
C LYS A 97 3.06 -4.92 -5.92
N ASN A 98 3.09 -3.66 -6.36
CA ASN A 98 1.93 -2.76 -6.53
C ASN A 98 1.18 -2.51 -5.21
N TYR A 99 1.90 -2.38 -4.11
CA TYR A 99 1.39 -1.91 -2.83
C TYR A 99 1.96 -0.54 -2.52
N ASP A 100 1.11 0.36 -2.08
CA ASP A 100 1.50 1.62 -1.46
C ASP A 100 1.69 1.41 0.04
N LEU A 101 2.50 2.25 0.69
CA LEU A 101 2.78 2.19 2.11
C LEU A 101 2.42 3.53 2.75
N VAL A 102 1.60 3.50 3.79
CA VAL A 102 1.32 4.65 4.65
C VAL A 102 1.99 4.46 5.99
N CYS A 103 2.72 5.48 6.44
CA CYS A 103 3.34 5.48 7.76
C CYS A 103 2.41 6.15 8.76
N LEU A 104 2.15 5.49 9.86
CA LEU A 104 1.36 5.97 10.98
C LEU A 104 2.26 6.05 12.21
N ASN A 105 2.09 7.08 13.00
CA ASN A 105 2.82 7.20 14.26
C ASN A 105 2.04 6.56 15.41
N GLU A 106 2.69 6.42 16.55
CA GLU A 106 2.13 5.82 17.76
C GLU A 106 0.91 6.54 18.34
N SER A 107 0.70 7.82 17.99
CA SER A 107 -0.49 8.56 18.43
C SER A 107 -1.75 8.26 17.62
N TYR A 108 -1.62 7.56 16.49
CA TYR A 108 -2.75 7.15 15.68
C TYR A 108 -3.30 5.82 16.17
N THR A 109 -4.28 5.84 17.05
CA THR A 109 -4.89 4.64 17.65
C THR A 109 -6.28 4.34 17.11
N GLU A 110 -6.75 5.12 16.16
CA GLU A 110 -8.06 4.93 15.53
C GLU A 110 -8.05 3.77 14.53
N LYS A 111 -9.25 3.34 14.17
CA LYS A 111 -9.43 2.31 13.14
C LYS A 111 -8.86 2.75 11.78
N PHE A 112 -8.02 1.91 11.20
CA PHE A 112 -7.46 2.10 9.87
C PHE A 112 -7.87 0.95 8.93
N ASP A 113 -9.10 0.99 8.44
CA ASP A 113 -9.69 -0.07 7.61
C ASP A 113 -9.42 0.06 6.10
N HIS A 114 -8.58 1.03 5.72
CA HIS A 114 -8.22 1.25 4.32
C HIS A 114 -7.01 0.45 3.86
N ALA A 115 -6.29 -0.21 4.77
CA ALA A 115 -5.15 -1.06 4.45
C ALA A 115 -5.56 -2.54 4.29
N ASP A 116 -4.77 -3.29 3.56
CA ASP A 116 -4.92 -4.75 3.44
C ASP A 116 -4.22 -5.48 4.61
N ALA A 117 -3.24 -4.84 5.26
CA ALA A 117 -2.58 -5.30 6.48
C ALA A 117 -1.87 -4.15 7.19
N ILE A 118 -1.56 -4.37 8.47
CA ILE A 118 -0.79 -3.46 9.31
C ILE A 118 0.52 -4.14 9.70
N ILE A 119 1.63 -3.45 9.55
CA ILE A 119 2.95 -3.83 10.05
C ILE A 119 3.26 -2.93 11.24
N CYS A 120 3.53 -3.50 12.38
CA CYS A 120 3.96 -2.79 13.57
C CYS A 120 5.46 -3.02 13.75
N TYR A 121 6.27 -1.97 13.64
CA TYR A 121 7.71 -2.04 13.75
C TYR A 121 8.22 -1.36 15.02
N ASP A 122 8.88 -2.14 15.88
CA ASP A 122 9.58 -1.66 17.08
C ASP A 122 8.68 -0.78 17.97
N ILE A 123 7.44 -1.25 18.18
CA ILE A 123 6.48 -0.61 19.10
C ILE A 123 6.29 -1.48 20.36
N SER A 124 5.73 -0.90 21.41
CA SER A 124 5.46 -1.64 22.63
C SER A 124 4.36 -2.68 22.43
N SER A 125 4.35 -3.72 23.29
CA SER A 125 3.32 -4.75 23.28
C SER A 125 1.93 -4.16 23.56
N GLU A 126 1.84 -3.18 24.45
CA GLU A 126 0.60 -2.49 24.80
C GLU A 126 0.02 -1.76 23.60
N LEU A 127 0.84 -0.99 22.88
CA LEU A 127 0.41 -0.27 21.68
C LEU A 127 0.00 -1.24 20.57
N PHE A 128 0.74 -2.35 20.40
CA PHE A 128 0.38 -3.38 19.44
C PHE A 128 -1.02 -3.95 19.68
N HIS A 129 -1.33 -4.31 20.93
CA HIS A 129 -2.66 -4.83 21.26
C HIS A 129 -3.74 -3.77 21.12
N GLN A 130 -3.48 -2.51 21.50
CA GLN A 130 -4.41 -1.41 21.29
C GLN A 130 -4.74 -1.20 19.80
N ILE A 131 -3.75 -1.31 18.92
CA ILE A 131 -3.96 -1.27 17.46
C ILE A 131 -4.79 -2.49 17.02
N GLY A 132 -4.50 -3.67 17.57
CA GLY A 132 -5.23 -4.91 17.27
C GLY A 132 -6.70 -4.85 17.68
N ASP A 133 -7.00 -4.29 18.82
CA ASP A 133 -8.38 -4.13 19.33
C ASP A 133 -9.22 -3.19 18.45
N SER A 134 -8.57 -2.23 17.80
CA SER A 134 -9.22 -1.24 16.92
C SER A 134 -9.34 -1.70 15.47
N ASN A 135 -8.55 -2.70 15.04
CA ASN A 135 -8.42 -3.09 13.64
C ASN A 135 -8.66 -4.58 13.43
N PHE A 136 -9.55 -4.91 12.49
CA PHE A 136 -9.90 -6.30 12.13
C PHE A 136 -9.26 -6.75 10.81
N ILE A 137 -8.04 -6.27 10.54
CA ILE A 137 -7.22 -6.65 9.38
C ILE A 137 -5.94 -7.33 9.88
N PRO A 138 -5.24 -8.09 9.03
CA PRO A 138 -4.01 -8.77 9.45
C PRO A 138 -2.98 -7.82 10.07
N LEU A 139 -2.49 -8.16 11.27
CA LEU A 139 -1.40 -7.49 11.96
C LEU A 139 -0.15 -8.34 11.95
N VAL A 140 0.99 -7.70 11.70
CA VAL A 140 2.32 -8.32 11.78
C VAL A 140 3.20 -7.51 12.72
N ALA A 141 3.75 -8.15 13.73
CA ALA A 141 4.75 -7.58 14.62
C ALA A 141 6.15 -7.78 14.03
N TYR A 142 6.91 -6.72 13.83
CA TYR A 142 8.31 -6.77 13.40
C TYR A 142 9.20 -6.10 14.46
N ASP A 143 10.13 -6.87 15.01
CA ASP A 143 10.97 -6.48 16.16
C ASP A 143 10.18 -5.92 17.36
N CYS A 144 8.94 -6.37 17.52
CA CYS A 144 8.11 -6.10 18.69
C CYS A 144 8.14 -7.35 19.59
N MET A 145 8.50 -7.18 20.86
CA MET A 145 8.51 -8.27 21.84
C MET A 145 7.09 -8.58 22.32
N ILE A 146 6.32 -9.27 21.48
CA ILE A 146 4.94 -9.64 21.75
C ILE A 146 4.91 -11.11 22.15
N HIS A 147 4.39 -11.41 23.32
CA HIS A 147 4.26 -12.78 23.84
C HIS A 147 2.87 -13.36 23.58
N ASP A 148 2.33 -13.12 22.37
CA ASP A 148 1.02 -13.63 21.96
C ASP A 148 1.15 -14.52 20.72
N PRO A 149 0.86 -15.84 20.83
CA PRO A 149 0.99 -16.79 19.73
C PRO A 149 -0.08 -16.61 18.63
N LEU A 150 -1.09 -15.77 18.85
CA LEU A 150 -2.15 -15.51 17.87
C LEU A 150 -1.67 -14.58 16.74
N PHE A 151 -0.57 -13.84 16.95
CA PHE A 151 -0.08 -12.88 15.97
C PHE A 151 1.19 -13.34 15.27
N PHE A 152 1.33 -12.95 14.02
CA PHE A 152 2.58 -13.14 13.28
C PHE A 152 3.66 -12.21 13.81
N GLN A 153 4.79 -12.80 14.20
CA GLN A 153 5.94 -12.08 14.71
C GLN A 153 7.17 -12.40 13.88
N ILE A 154 7.93 -11.38 13.56
CA ILE A 154 9.24 -11.47 12.91
C ILE A 154 10.18 -10.68 13.79
N ASN A 155 11.17 -11.33 14.37
CA ASN A 155 12.15 -10.68 15.23
C ASN A 155 13.55 -10.88 14.67
N SER A 156 14.37 -9.84 14.74
CA SER A 156 15.78 -9.89 14.38
C SER A 156 16.53 -10.83 15.32
N ASN A 157 17.31 -11.75 14.77
CA ASN A 157 18.09 -12.69 15.56
C ASN A 157 19.45 -12.08 15.91
N TYR A 158 19.49 -11.26 16.96
CA TYR A 158 20.72 -10.64 17.43
C TYR A 158 21.75 -11.59 18.01
N ARG A 159 21.38 -12.85 18.33
CA ARG A 159 22.32 -13.84 18.90
C ARG A 159 23.40 -14.25 17.91
N ASN A 160 23.09 -14.29 16.61
CA ASN A 160 24.05 -14.67 15.58
C ASN A 160 24.93 -13.50 15.09
N ILE A 161 24.76 -12.30 15.63
CA ILE A 161 25.58 -11.12 15.24
C ILE A 161 26.78 -10.96 16.19
N LEU A 162 26.75 -11.64 17.36
CA LEU A 162 27.80 -11.57 18.40
C LEU A 162 28.73 -12.78 18.42
N GLU A 163 28.55 -13.75 17.53
CA GLU A 163 29.44 -14.85 17.24
C GLU A 163 30.29 -14.57 15.98
#